data_dddbeb54533a135cb00d3cdc0a9d9086
#
_entry.id   dddbeb54533a135cb00d3cdc0a9d9086
#
_cell.length_a   1.000
_cell.length_b   1.000
_cell.length_c   1.000
_cell.angle_alpha   90.00
_cell.angle_beta   90.00
_cell.angle_gamma   90.00
#
_symmetry.space_group_name_H-M   'P 1'
#
loop_
_entity.id
_entity.type
_entity.pdbx_description
1 polymer ?
#
loop_
_entity_poly.entity_id
_entity_poly.type
_entity_poly.pdbx_seq_one_letter_code
_entity_poly.pdbx_strand_id
1 'polypeptide(L)'
;LIKLFEKNKEEYTQNLPLKITKDGKVKFKGKKEDIATMKSADMLNLQPYATAQNCYDAMIEKYEIEGYDAETALKIGNIRYELTRLLFSYENPVTIADEVSDETVAMIKEDKETYLGADVRIVAYREYVDSTIAPHILGTVRKINAEEYNEKKDDGYKITDQIGESGIEQACESELRGTPGELTITISKDGTVSQEITKKPIQGNTVVLTIDRDLQVLAQKRLASVCNKVSIASSAGAVVVEDVNNGDVLAAASYPTYDLNDYYDKYDELISNPRNPLWSRFAMGTYAPGSTFKPVVASASLEEGSISSDTIFNCGGTMEYRGQKFKCLHRNAHGSENVKTALRDSCNIFFYNCAMRVGISKIDEYASAFGLGEKTGVEIAESAGILASPENRENNGGIWNAGDTLQTAIGQSDNLFTPLQLANYCSTVANGGTRYELHFVKSIISSATGSVNEKTKSVAETVGLSQSTVNTVHQGMRLVATNGGPYLVFSDMKTKVACKTGTSEVTVNGVRRNNGFLITFAPYENPEIAVSSVVELAGSGSETAEMTKDIINYWYQNNTDAKTNQKVGTLLP
;
A
#
# COMPACT_ATOMS: atom_id res chain seq x y z
N LEU A 1 26.77 29.11 17.71
CA LEU A 1 26.07 28.14 16.85
C LEU A 1 25.66 28.78 15.53
N ILE A 2 24.85 29.87 15.48
CA ILE A 2 24.34 30.49 14.25
C ILE A 2 25.46 30.78 13.25
N LYS A 3 26.56 31.43 13.69
CA LYS A 3 27.71 31.70 12.83
C LYS A 3 28.37 30.45 12.28
N LEU A 4 28.36 29.35 13.03
CA LEU A 4 28.90 28.07 12.61
C LEU A 4 28.02 27.44 11.52
N PHE A 5 26.71 27.38 11.75
CA PHE A 5 25.75 26.88 10.77
C PHE A 5 25.77 27.66 9.46
N GLU A 6 25.81 29.03 9.56
CA GLU A 6 25.87 29.89 8.37
C GLU A 6 27.19 29.72 7.59
N LYS A 7 28.32 29.54 8.31
CA LYS A 7 29.63 29.28 7.69
C LYS A 7 29.60 27.97 6.90
N ASN A 8 29.01 26.93 7.48
CA ASN A 8 28.96 25.62 6.89
C ASN A 8 27.74 25.41 5.98
N LYS A 9 26.88 26.44 5.82
CA LYS A 9 25.65 26.43 5.00
C LYS A 9 24.64 25.36 5.47
N GLU A 10 24.56 25.17 6.78
CA GLU A 10 23.66 24.23 7.42
C GLU A 10 22.36 24.91 7.81
N GLU A 11 21.27 24.15 7.66
CA GLU A 11 19.96 24.61 8.08
C GLU A 11 19.78 24.40 9.59
N TYR A 12 19.09 25.30 10.24
CA TYR A 12 18.73 25.22 11.65
C TYR A 12 17.29 25.71 11.85
N THR A 13 16.71 25.40 12.99
CA THR A 13 15.30 25.68 13.30
C THR A 13 14.88 27.12 12.98
N GLN A 14 13.74 27.32 12.28
CA GLN A 14 13.21 28.58 11.80
C GLN A 14 11.72 28.80 12.15
N ASN A 15 11.27 28.26 13.30
CA ASN A 15 9.86 28.16 13.68
C ASN A 15 9.25 29.43 14.30
N LEU A 16 10.05 30.46 14.60
CA LEU A 16 9.55 31.74 15.09
C LEU A 16 8.67 32.40 14.01
N PRO A 17 7.37 32.70 14.28
CA PRO A 17 6.45 33.21 13.26
C PRO A 17 6.60 34.74 13.02
N LEU A 18 7.85 35.22 12.99
CA LEU A 18 8.24 36.61 12.66
C LEU A 18 9.24 36.63 11.51
N LYS A 19 9.21 37.67 10.72
CA LYS A 19 10.21 37.97 9.69
C LYS A 19 10.45 39.46 9.58
N ILE A 20 11.66 39.84 9.15
CA ILE A 20 12.00 41.21 8.78
C ILE A 20 11.95 41.35 7.27
N THR A 21 11.25 42.35 6.79
CA THR A 21 11.12 42.63 5.36
C THR A 21 12.32 43.48 4.89
N LYS A 22 12.56 43.57 3.59
CA LYS A 22 13.68 44.32 2.99
C LYS A 22 13.69 45.80 3.36
N ASP A 23 12.54 46.37 3.74
CA ASP A 23 12.37 47.73 4.24
C ASP A 23 12.51 47.83 5.77
N GLY A 24 13.03 46.80 6.43
CA GLY A 24 13.33 46.76 7.86
C GLY A 24 12.11 46.60 8.78
N LYS A 25 10.92 46.31 8.25
CA LYS A 25 9.70 46.17 9.06
C LYS A 25 9.50 44.71 9.51
N VAL A 26 9.08 44.55 10.77
CA VAL A 26 8.69 43.24 11.31
C VAL A 26 7.29 42.88 10.84
N LYS A 27 7.13 41.67 10.34
CA LYS A 27 5.83 41.08 9.93
C LYS A 27 5.67 39.66 10.44
N PHE A 28 4.43 39.23 10.57
CA PHE A 28 4.13 37.81 10.83
C PHE A 28 4.43 36.95 9.60
N LYS A 29 4.87 35.72 9.85
CA LYS A 29 4.97 34.63 8.87
C LYS A 29 4.32 33.36 9.44
N GLY A 30 3.98 32.37 8.60
CA GLY A 30 3.38 31.12 9.06
C GLY A 30 1.87 31.18 9.27
N LYS A 31 1.33 30.17 9.94
CA LYS A 31 -0.11 29.95 10.17
C LYS A 31 -0.61 30.81 11.35
N LYS A 32 -1.93 31.02 11.43
CA LYS A 32 -2.54 31.79 12.53
C LYS A 32 -2.34 31.13 13.88
N GLU A 33 -2.31 29.80 13.89
CA GLU A 33 -2.08 28.97 15.07
C GLU A 33 -0.69 29.21 15.66
N ASP A 34 0.34 29.27 14.82
CA ASP A 34 1.74 29.53 15.24
C ASP A 34 1.88 30.93 15.87
N ILE A 35 1.21 31.92 15.26
CA ILE A 35 1.18 33.29 15.77
C ILE A 35 0.45 33.33 17.13
N ALA A 36 -0.64 32.59 17.29
CA ALA A 36 -1.37 32.52 18.55
C ALA A 36 -0.53 31.84 19.64
N THR A 37 0.16 30.74 19.31
CA THR A 37 1.09 30.05 20.21
C THR A 37 2.21 30.99 20.67
N MET A 38 2.84 31.72 19.76
CA MET A 38 3.89 32.70 20.12
C MET A 38 3.40 33.79 21.10
N LYS A 39 2.13 34.21 20.98
CA LYS A 39 1.53 35.21 21.86
C LYS A 39 1.04 34.64 23.20
N SER A 40 0.93 33.34 23.37
CA SER A 40 0.38 32.68 24.56
C SER A 40 1.12 33.11 25.85
N ALA A 41 0.50 32.83 26.99
CA ALA A 41 1.05 33.14 28.32
C ALA A 41 2.38 32.45 28.59
N ASP A 42 2.54 31.22 28.12
CA ASP A 42 3.75 30.41 28.29
C ASP A 42 4.89 30.91 27.39
N MET A 43 4.57 31.59 26.29
CA MET A 43 5.54 32.13 25.32
C MET A 43 5.80 33.63 25.59
N LEU A 44 5.32 34.54 24.76
CA LEU A 44 5.60 35.99 24.93
C LEU A 44 4.60 36.72 25.84
N ASN A 45 3.58 36.04 26.33
CA ASN A 45 2.53 36.57 27.20
C ASN A 45 1.90 37.88 26.69
N LEU A 46 1.48 37.88 25.43
CA LEU A 46 0.92 39.05 24.77
C LEU A 46 -0.58 38.86 24.46
N GLN A 47 -1.28 39.99 24.35
CA GLN A 47 -2.68 39.96 23.95
C GLN A 47 -2.84 39.50 22.48
N PRO A 48 -3.96 38.85 22.11
CA PRO A 48 -4.18 38.36 20.74
C PRO A 48 -4.06 39.43 19.65
N TYR A 49 -4.37 40.68 19.95
CA TYR A 49 -4.30 41.81 19.04
C TYR A 49 -2.89 42.45 18.92
N ALA A 50 -1.88 41.98 19.66
CA ALA A 50 -0.53 42.50 19.60
C ALA A 50 0.01 42.43 18.15
N THR A 51 0.68 43.47 17.72
CA THR A 51 1.30 43.57 16.39
C THR A 51 2.56 42.74 16.29
N ALA A 52 3.06 42.53 15.08
CA ALA A 52 4.34 41.83 14.86
C ALA A 52 5.51 42.57 15.52
N GLN A 53 5.46 43.91 15.55
CA GLN A 53 6.46 44.73 16.25
C GLN A 53 6.39 44.50 17.76
N ASN A 54 5.21 44.50 18.36
CA ASN A 54 5.06 44.21 19.79
C ASN A 54 5.62 42.80 20.15
N CYS A 55 5.39 41.80 19.28
CA CYS A 55 5.95 40.48 19.49
C CYS A 55 7.46 40.46 19.38
N TYR A 56 8.03 41.22 18.46
CA TYR A 56 9.48 41.35 18.32
C TYR A 56 10.10 42.01 19.55
N ASP A 57 9.53 43.15 19.99
CA ASP A 57 10.03 43.90 21.17
C ASP A 57 9.97 43.03 22.44
N ALA A 58 8.84 42.32 22.66
CA ALA A 58 8.68 41.36 23.77
C ALA A 58 9.65 40.16 23.68
N MET A 59 9.96 39.71 22.47
CA MET A 59 10.96 38.65 22.24
C MET A 59 12.36 39.14 22.64
N ILE A 60 12.74 40.38 22.24
CA ILE A 60 14.04 40.97 22.60
C ILE A 60 14.18 41.04 24.12
N GLU A 61 13.16 41.57 24.80
CA GLU A 61 13.14 41.70 26.25
C GLU A 61 13.17 40.32 26.95
N LYS A 62 12.25 39.42 26.60
CA LYS A 62 12.12 38.10 27.24
C LYS A 62 13.38 37.24 27.08
N TYR A 63 14.00 37.32 25.91
CA TYR A 63 15.16 36.51 25.59
C TYR A 63 16.49 37.24 25.76
N GLU A 64 16.49 38.44 26.34
CA GLU A 64 17.70 39.24 26.64
C GLU A 64 18.62 39.35 25.41
N ILE A 65 18.04 39.82 24.26
CA ILE A 65 18.75 39.88 22.97
C ILE A 65 19.11 41.35 22.64
N GLU A 66 19.44 42.14 23.62
CA GLU A 66 19.79 43.56 23.42
C GLU A 66 21.19 43.73 22.79
N GLY A 67 21.36 44.77 22.00
CA GLY A 67 22.66 45.13 21.42
C GLY A 67 23.03 44.49 20.09
N TYR A 68 22.14 43.67 19.51
CA TYR A 68 22.32 43.09 18.18
C TYR A 68 21.51 43.86 17.13
N ASP A 69 21.97 43.83 15.88
CA ASP A 69 21.15 44.27 14.76
C ASP A 69 19.88 43.43 14.62
N ALA A 70 18.85 43.96 13.96
CA ALA A 70 17.53 43.34 13.93
C ALA A 70 17.51 41.96 13.29
N GLU A 71 18.34 41.68 12.29
CA GLU A 71 18.44 40.39 11.64
C GLU A 71 19.08 39.33 12.54
N THR A 72 20.21 39.69 13.16
CA THR A 72 20.91 38.83 14.13
C THR A 72 20.04 38.57 15.36
N ALA A 73 19.34 39.58 15.86
CA ALA A 73 18.42 39.44 16.98
C ALA A 73 17.26 38.46 16.65
N LEU A 74 16.72 38.53 15.44
CA LEU A 74 15.68 37.59 15.00
C LEU A 74 16.19 36.15 14.92
N LYS A 75 17.41 35.92 14.43
CA LYS A 75 18.05 34.60 14.36
C LYS A 75 18.27 34.02 15.77
N ILE A 76 18.77 34.81 16.71
CA ILE A 76 18.94 34.40 18.11
C ILE A 76 17.55 34.09 18.73
N GLY A 77 16.60 35.02 18.53
CA GLY A 77 15.23 34.86 19.02
C GLY A 77 14.56 33.61 18.53
N ASN A 78 14.83 33.22 17.30
CA ASN A 78 14.29 31.96 16.73
C ASN A 78 14.76 30.71 17.50
N ILE A 79 16.04 30.62 17.80
CA ILE A 79 16.56 29.47 18.60
C ILE A 79 15.99 29.52 20.02
N ARG A 80 16.04 30.69 20.71
CA ARG A 80 15.53 30.79 22.09
C ARG A 80 14.03 30.58 22.18
N TYR A 81 13.26 30.97 21.15
CA TYR A 81 11.86 30.65 21.01
C TYR A 81 11.62 29.12 20.97
N GLU A 82 12.40 28.41 20.17
CA GLU A 82 12.28 26.95 20.06
C GLU A 82 12.65 26.24 21.35
N LEU A 83 13.73 26.66 22.01
CA LEU A 83 14.10 26.14 23.32
C LEU A 83 12.99 26.34 24.36
N THR A 84 12.34 27.51 24.36
CA THR A 84 11.21 27.79 25.27
C THR A 84 10.00 26.95 24.91
N ARG A 85 9.65 26.89 23.64
CA ARG A 85 8.46 26.16 23.13
C ARG A 85 8.53 24.66 23.43
N LEU A 86 9.70 24.08 23.36
CA LEU A 86 9.95 22.66 23.59
C LEU A 86 10.43 22.35 25.00
N LEU A 87 10.37 23.31 25.93
CA LEU A 87 10.71 23.14 27.35
C LEU A 87 12.13 22.57 27.56
N PHE A 88 13.11 23.19 26.90
CA PHE A 88 14.51 22.78 27.00
C PHE A 88 14.98 22.63 28.47
N SER A 89 15.59 21.49 28.74
CA SER A 89 16.24 21.21 30.03
C SER A 89 17.34 20.16 29.83
N TYR A 90 18.11 19.87 30.87
CA TYR A 90 19.07 18.75 30.85
C TYR A 90 18.41 17.41 30.57
N GLU A 91 17.18 17.22 31.04
CA GLU A 91 16.41 15.99 30.82
C GLU A 91 15.67 16.00 29.49
N ASN A 92 15.44 17.18 28.93
CA ASN A 92 14.73 17.37 27.67
C ASN A 92 15.55 18.24 26.69
N PRO A 93 16.59 17.67 26.06
CA PRO A 93 17.39 18.39 25.04
C PRO A 93 16.55 18.67 23.79
N VAL A 94 16.79 19.82 23.17
CA VAL A 94 16.08 20.29 21.98
C VAL A 94 17.00 20.23 20.77
N THR A 95 16.57 19.60 19.70
CA THR A 95 17.28 19.59 18.42
C THR A 95 17.15 20.94 17.73
N ILE A 96 18.29 21.58 17.43
CA ILE A 96 18.37 22.88 16.79
C ILE A 96 18.70 22.75 15.30
N ALA A 97 19.51 21.76 14.94
CA ALA A 97 19.85 21.45 13.55
C ALA A 97 19.99 19.93 13.38
N ASP A 98 19.62 19.44 12.24
CA ASP A 98 19.78 18.04 11.82
C ASP A 98 20.82 17.96 10.71
N GLU A 99 21.40 16.79 10.49
CA GLU A 99 22.33 16.47 9.39
C GLU A 99 23.52 17.45 9.27
N VAL A 100 24.06 17.86 10.42
CA VAL A 100 25.21 18.77 10.44
C VAL A 100 26.50 18.07 9.96
N SER A 101 27.40 18.81 9.34
CA SER A 101 28.66 18.30 8.81
C SER A 101 29.63 17.82 9.90
N ASP A 102 30.56 16.96 9.53
CA ASP A 102 31.64 16.52 10.40
C ASP A 102 32.48 17.69 10.94
N GLU A 103 32.62 18.79 10.18
CA GLU A 103 33.29 20.01 10.62
C GLU A 103 32.54 20.66 11.79
N THR A 104 31.21 20.77 11.68
CA THR A 104 30.36 21.29 12.78
C THR A 104 30.41 20.39 14.00
N VAL A 105 30.35 19.06 13.80
CA VAL A 105 30.49 18.08 14.87
C VAL A 105 31.82 18.23 15.61
N ALA A 106 32.93 18.34 14.87
CA ALA A 106 34.28 18.50 15.43
C ALA A 106 34.39 19.79 16.25
N MET A 107 33.93 20.91 15.69
CA MET A 107 33.99 22.22 16.37
C MET A 107 33.18 22.25 17.68
N ILE A 108 31.98 21.69 17.69
CA ILE A 108 31.13 21.65 18.90
C ILE A 108 31.77 20.74 19.97
N LYS A 109 32.38 19.61 19.58
CA LYS A 109 33.00 18.67 20.52
C LYS A 109 34.35 19.16 21.06
N GLU A 110 35.13 19.90 20.26
CA GLU A 110 36.46 20.37 20.64
C GLU A 110 36.42 21.66 21.48
N ASP A 111 35.50 22.59 21.20
CA ASP A 111 35.39 23.88 21.89
C ASP A 111 34.12 23.98 22.74
N LYS A 112 34.10 23.21 23.82
CA LYS A 112 32.97 23.16 24.76
C LYS A 112 32.76 24.48 25.54
N GLU A 113 33.79 25.32 25.64
CA GLU A 113 33.67 26.65 26.30
C GLU A 113 32.87 27.62 25.43
N THR A 114 33.14 27.66 24.14
CA THR A 114 32.39 28.50 23.20
C THR A 114 30.96 28.00 22.95
N TYR A 115 30.78 26.68 22.90
CA TYR A 115 29.49 26.05 22.61
C TYR A 115 28.82 25.44 23.86
N LEU A 116 28.91 26.17 24.97
CA LEU A 116 28.35 25.73 26.25
C LEU A 116 26.86 25.36 26.13
N GLY A 117 26.50 24.19 26.57
CA GLY A 117 25.11 23.66 26.49
C GLY A 117 24.70 23.07 25.14
N ALA A 118 25.58 23.12 24.12
CA ALA A 118 25.39 22.40 22.88
C ALA A 118 26.08 21.02 22.92
N ASP A 119 25.42 20.02 22.37
CA ASP A 119 25.98 18.68 22.18
C ASP A 119 25.53 18.12 20.82
N VAL A 120 26.24 17.09 20.34
CA VAL A 120 25.94 16.43 19.08
C VAL A 120 25.60 14.97 19.37
N ARG A 121 24.47 14.52 18.89
CA ARG A 121 24.01 13.14 18.99
C ARG A 121 23.88 12.51 17.62
N ILE A 122 24.17 11.24 17.54
CA ILE A 122 23.86 10.41 16.37
C ILE A 122 22.43 9.92 16.55
N VAL A 123 21.57 10.27 15.61
CA VAL A 123 20.16 9.85 15.57
C VAL A 123 19.95 9.04 14.31
N ALA A 124 19.36 7.86 14.43
CA ALA A 124 18.92 7.10 13.27
C ALA A 124 17.63 7.70 12.71
N TYR A 125 17.58 7.90 11.42
CA TYR A 125 16.37 8.30 10.71
C TYR A 125 16.11 7.36 9.54
N ARG A 126 14.86 7.31 9.08
CA ARG A 126 14.47 6.47 7.95
C ARG A 126 14.77 7.19 6.64
N GLU A 127 15.60 6.58 5.81
CA GLU A 127 15.89 7.01 4.45
C GLU A 127 15.28 6.02 3.45
N TYR A 128 14.53 6.53 2.49
CA TYR A 128 13.98 5.75 1.40
C TYR A 128 14.86 5.94 0.17
N VAL A 129 15.79 5.00 -0.07
CA VAL A 129 16.76 5.06 -1.19
C VAL A 129 16.07 5.23 -2.54
N ASP A 130 14.91 4.61 -2.70
CA ASP A 130 14.06 4.66 -3.90
C ASP A 130 12.63 4.98 -3.47
N SER A 131 12.41 6.22 -3.06
CA SER A 131 11.20 6.70 -2.37
C SER A 131 9.89 6.56 -3.14
N THR A 132 9.97 6.33 -4.46
CA THR A 132 8.79 6.12 -5.32
C THR A 132 8.41 4.65 -5.48
N ILE A 133 9.26 3.72 -5.02
CA ILE A 133 9.00 2.28 -5.15
C ILE A 133 8.15 1.80 -3.99
N ALA A 134 7.02 1.15 -4.32
CA ALA A 134 6.14 0.46 -3.38
C ALA A 134 5.71 1.27 -2.13
N PRO A 135 5.40 2.58 -2.19
CA PRO A 135 5.14 3.38 -1.01
C PRO A 135 3.97 2.85 -0.17
N HIS A 136 2.93 2.29 -0.80
CA HIS A 136 1.80 1.70 -0.10
C HIS A 136 2.13 0.38 0.62
N ILE A 137 3.25 -0.28 0.26
CA ILE A 137 3.75 -1.49 0.92
C ILE A 137 4.71 -1.10 2.03
N LEU A 138 5.72 -0.28 1.72
CA LEU A 138 6.72 0.14 2.69
C LEU A 138 6.09 0.91 3.85
N GLY A 139 5.26 1.89 3.53
CA GLY A 139 4.64 2.74 4.54
C GLY A 139 5.55 3.87 5.00
N THR A 140 5.15 4.55 6.06
CA THR A 140 5.79 5.75 6.60
C THR A 140 6.10 5.59 8.09
N VAL A 141 7.05 6.41 8.59
CA VAL A 141 7.37 6.54 10.01
C VAL A 141 7.11 7.98 10.47
N ARG A 142 6.59 8.16 11.67
CA ARG A 142 6.35 9.48 12.26
C ARG A 142 6.73 9.51 13.74
N LYS A 143 6.75 10.70 14.31
CA LYS A 143 6.85 10.82 15.76
C LYS A 143 5.64 10.17 16.43
N ILE A 144 5.89 9.44 17.51
CA ILE A 144 4.85 8.83 18.33
C ILE A 144 3.93 9.91 18.90
N ASN A 145 2.62 9.68 18.85
CA ASN A 145 1.68 10.60 19.47
C ASN A 145 1.47 10.29 20.97
N ALA A 146 0.77 11.17 21.69
CA ALA A 146 0.58 11.04 23.13
C ALA A 146 -0.24 9.79 23.54
N GLU A 147 -1.18 9.35 22.70
CA GLU A 147 -2.01 8.17 22.95
C GLU A 147 -1.17 6.89 22.79
N GLU A 148 -0.50 6.74 21.67
CA GLU A 148 0.43 5.63 21.41
C GLU A 148 1.56 5.56 22.43
N TYR A 149 2.10 6.72 22.85
CA TYR A 149 3.09 6.77 23.89
C TYR A 149 2.56 6.22 25.22
N ASN A 150 1.33 6.58 25.61
CA ASN A 150 0.72 6.06 26.83
C ASN A 150 0.54 4.54 26.80
N GLU A 151 0.27 3.98 25.62
CA GLU A 151 0.13 2.53 25.41
C GLU A 151 1.49 1.81 25.41
N LYS A 152 2.55 2.46 24.87
CA LYS A 152 3.84 1.82 24.58
C LYS A 152 5.01 2.27 25.48
N LYS A 153 4.79 3.17 26.45
CA LYS A 153 5.85 3.64 27.36
C LYS A 153 6.48 2.51 28.17
N ASP A 154 5.69 1.49 28.54
CA ASP A 154 6.18 0.31 29.28
C ASP A 154 7.01 -0.63 28.39
N ASP A 155 6.87 -0.52 27.06
CA ASP A 155 7.72 -1.18 26.05
C ASP A 155 9.00 -0.38 25.76
N GLY A 156 9.28 0.67 26.55
CA GLY A 156 10.48 1.49 26.46
C GLY A 156 10.45 2.58 25.38
N TYR A 157 9.27 2.96 24.90
CA TYR A 157 9.13 4.14 24.02
C TYR A 157 9.22 5.43 24.81
N LYS A 158 9.80 6.45 24.17
CA LYS A 158 9.82 7.83 24.64
C LYS A 158 8.92 8.68 23.77
N ILE A 159 8.43 9.78 24.31
CA ILE A 159 7.56 10.72 23.58
C ILE A 159 8.25 11.36 22.36
N THR A 160 9.57 11.27 22.29
CA THR A 160 10.40 11.76 21.18
C THR A 160 10.69 10.71 20.12
N ASP A 161 10.31 9.45 20.34
CA ASP A 161 10.63 8.36 19.41
C ASP A 161 9.81 8.46 18.12
N GLN A 162 10.34 7.83 17.09
CA GLN A 162 9.61 7.55 15.85
C GLN A 162 8.96 6.17 15.94
N ILE A 163 7.86 6.01 15.22
CA ILE A 163 7.11 4.76 15.13
C ILE A 163 6.60 4.57 13.70
N GLY A 164 6.53 3.33 13.23
CA GLY A 164 5.90 2.99 11.96
C GLY A 164 4.42 3.36 11.96
N GLU A 165 4.01 4.16 10.98
CA GLU A 165 2.64 4.68 10.84
C GLU A 165 1.76 3.79 9.98
N SER A 166 2.35 3.17 8.95
CA SER A 166 1.64 2.36 7.97
C SER A 166 2.55 1.31 7.34
N GLY A 167 1.96 0.41 6.55
CA GLY A 167 2.71 -0.57 5.75
C GLY A 167 3.60 -1.51 6.57
N ILE A 168 4.71 -1.90 5.98
CA ILE A 168 5.72 -2.76 6.61
C ILE A 168 6.41 -2.06 7.78
N GLU A 169 6.60 -0.74 7.71
CA GLU A 169 7.16 0.03 8.83
C GLU A 169 6.31 -0.15 10.10
N GLN A 170 4.98 -0.15 9.97
CA GLN A 170 4.07 -0.39 11.10
C GLN A 170 4.01 -1.89 11.47
N ALA A 171 3.86 -2.76 10.48
CA ALA A 171 3.68 -4.19 10.73
C ALA A 171 4.90 -4.86 11.34
N CYS A 172 6.10 -4.38 10.99
CA CYS A 172 7.37 -4.91 11.46
C CYS A 172 8.09 -3.95 12.43
N GLU A 173 7.38 -3.02 13.06
CA GLU A 173 7.95 -2.03 13.99
C GLU A 173 8.83 -2.70 15.07
N SER A 174 8.39 -3.80 15.68
CA SER A 174 9.13 -4.52 16.72
C SER A 174 10.47 -5.07 16.23
N GLU A 175 10.56 -5.42 14.95
CA GLU A 175 11.77 -5.93 14.33
C GLU A 175 12.70 -4.78 13.89
N LEU A 176 12.14 -3.72 13.36
CA LEU A 176 12.88 -2.61 12.75
C LEU A 176 13.44 -1.62 13.76
N ARG A 177 12.77 -1.44 14.90
CA ARG A 177 13.08 -0.39 15.88
C ARG A 177 14.45 -0.52 16.53
N GLY A 178 14.92 -1.72 16.85
CA GLY A 178 16.12 -1.94 17.67
C GLY A 178 15.90 -1.64 19.17
N THR A 179 16.98 -1.60 19.92
CA THR A 179 16.94 -1.33 21.36
C THR A 179 17.80 -0.10 21.69
N PRO A 180 17.24 0.94 22.34
CA PRO A 180 18.00 2.11 22.74
C PRO A 180 19.13 1.77 23.70
N GLY A 181 20.25 2.48 23.60
CA GLY A 181 21.33 2.48 24.58
C GLY A 181 21.00 3.38 25.77
N GLU A 182 21.86 3.34 26.79
CA GLU A 182 21.78 4.20 27.98
C GLU A 182 23.08 5.00 28.09
N LEU A 183 22.95 6.31 28.28
CA LEU A 183 24.03 7.25 28.54
C LEU A 183 23.84 7.84 29.93
N THR A 184 24.80 7.59 30.82
CA THR A 184 24.82 8.22 32.15
C THR A 184 25.60 9.52 32.07
N ILE A 185 24.97 10.62 32.45
CA ILE A 185 25.60 11.94 32.55
C ILE A 185 25.80 12.25 34.03
N THR A 186 27.05 12.44 34.45
CA THR A 186 27.41 12.83 35.83
C THR A 186 27.90 14.27 35.82
N ILE A 187 27.27 15.11 36.66
CA ILE A 187 27.68 16.50 36.87
C ILE A 187 28.33 16.60 38.24
N SER A 188 29.62 16.88 38.27
CA SER A 188 30.38 17.08 39.52
C SER A 188 30.03 18.42 40.18
N LYS A 189 30.36 18.58 41.45
CA LYS A 189 30.07 19.81 42.23
C LYS A 189 30.75 21.08 41.66
N ASP A 190 31.82 20.89 40.92
CA ASP A 190 32.57 21.94 40.23
C ASP A 190 32.03 22.29 38.84
N GLY A 191 30.91 21.65 38.42
CA GLY A 191 30.29 21.81 37.12
C GLY A 191 30.86 20.94 36.02
N THR A 192 31.85 20.09 36.31
CA THR A 192 32.41 19.18 35.31
C THR A 192 31.37 18.13 34.89
N VAL A 193 31.11 18.00 33.61
CA VAL A 193 30.20 17.02 33.04
C VAL A 193 31.00 15.84 32.50
N SER A 194 30.70 14.63 32.96
CA SER A 194 31.22 13.39 32.39
C SER A 194 30.08 12.55 31.83
N GLN A 195 30.33 11.86 30.71
CA GLN A 195 29.37 11.01 30.03
C GLN A 195 29.93 9.61 29.89
N GLU A 196 29.12 8.61 30.21
CA GLU A 196 29.46 7.19 30.09
C GLU A 196 28.33 6.42 29.45
N ILE A 197 28.63 5.66 28.39
CA ILE A 197 27.66 4.74 27.77
C ILE A 197 27.58 3.50 28.67
N THR A 198 26.53 3.42 29.48
CA THR A 198 26.29 2.28 30.39
C THR A 198 25.64 1.10 29.69
N LYS A 199 24.92 1.33 28.60
CA LYS A 199 24.36 0.30 27.75
C LYS A 199 24.49 0.71 26.26
N LYS A 200 25.07 -0.18 25.46
CA LYS A 200 25.20 0.08 24.01
C LYS A 200 23.84 -0.11 23.31
N PRO A 201 23.49 0.73 22.33
CA PRO A 201 22.32 0.50 21.51
C PRO A 201 22.48 -0.76 20.67
N ILE A 202 21.37 -1.43 20.39
CA ILE A 202 21.31 -2.59 19.48
C ILE A 202 20.49 -2.17 18.27
N GLN A 203 21.06 -2.31 17.08
CA GLN A 203 20.39 -2.01 15.83
C GLN A 203 19.18 -2.91 15.63
N GLY A 204 18.12 -2.41 14.99
CA GLY A 204 16.97 -3.20 14.58
C GLY A 204 17.34 -4.26 13.53
N ASN A 205 16.50 -5.26 13.42
CA ASN A 205 16.66 -6.34 12.45
C ASN A 205 16.42 -5.85 11.02
N THR A 206 16.88 -6.63 10.04
CA THR A 206 16.58 -6.39 8.63
C THR A 206 15.37 -7.22 8.21
N VAL A 207 14.35 -6.57 7.66
CA VAL A 207 13.18 -7.23 7.06
C VAL A 207 13.41 -7.32 5.55
N VAL A 208 13.44 -8.55 5.04
CA VAL A 208 13.56 -8.83 3.60
C VAL A 208 12.17 -9.11 3.05
N LEU A 209 11.80 -8.45 1.96
CA LEU A 209 10.49 -8.59 1.35
C LEU A 209 10.50 -9.63 0.22
N THR A 210 9.31 -10.14 -0.11
CA THR A 210 9.05 -11.02 -1.27
C THR A 210 9.06 -10.24 -2.59
N ILE A 211 9.00 -8.91 -2.52
CA ILE A 211 8.92 -8.02 -3.67
C ILE A 211 10.16 -8.16 -4.55
N ASP A 212 9.96 -8.49 -5.82
CA ASP A 212 10.95 -8.29 -6.87
C ASP A 212 10.95 -6.80 -7.25
N ARG A 213 12.07 -6.11 -6.95
CA ARG A 213 12.19 -4.66 -7.12
C ARG A 213 11.89 -4.22 -8.56
N ASP A 214 12.47 -4.90 -9.53
CA ASP A 214 12.37 -4.47 -10.92
C ASP A 214 10.99 -4.82 -11.52
N LEU A 215 10.39 -5.93 -11.08
CA LEU A 215 9.00 -6.28 -11.39
C LEU A 215 8.04 -5.25 -10.81
N GLN A 216 8.27 -4.79 -9.57
CA GLN A 216 7.48 -3.74 -8.92
C GLN A 216 7.53 -2.42 -9.70
N VAL A 217 8.74 -1.98 -10.10
CA VAL A 217 8.94 -0.78 -10.92
C VAL A 217 8.21 -0.91 -12.25
N LEU A 218 8.32 -2.06 -12.90
CA LEU A 218 7.61 -2.34 -14.15
C LEU A 218 6.09 -2.27 -13.95
N ALA A 219 5.57 -2.93 -12.92
CA ALA A 219 4.14 -2.96 -12.60
C ALA A 219 3.60 -1.55 -12.35
N GLN A 220 4.28 -0.73 -11.54
CA GLN A 220 3.91 0.68 -11.30
C GLN A 220 3.88 1.49 -12.58
N LYS A 221 4.93 1.40 -13.39
CA LYS A 221 5.05 2.13 -14.65
C LYS A 221 3.97 1.74 -15.67
N ARG A 222 3.67 0.43 -15.79
CA ARG A 222 2.65 -0.06 -16.71
C ARG A 222 1.25 0.30 -16.24
N LEU A 223 0.97 0.18 -14.94
CA LEU A 223 -0.29 0.61 -14.35
C LEU A 223 -0.55 2.10 -14.60
N ALA A 224 0.44 2.96 -14.32
CA ALA A 224 0.34 4.39 -14.60
C ALA A 224 0.08 4.67 -16.09
N SER A 225 0.76 3.94 -16.99
CA SER A 225 0.57 4.08 -18.44
C SER A 225 -0.87 3.74 -18.87
N VAL A 226 -1.45 2.65 -18.37
CA VAL A 226 -2.84 2.25 -18.69
C VAL A 226 -3.83 3.26 -18.11
N CYS A 227 -3.69 3.64 -16.84
CA CYS A 227 -4.57 4.61 -16.20
C CYS A 227 -4.56 5.96 -16.93
N ASN A 228 -3.40 6.42 -17.40
CA ASN A 228 -3.27 7.69 -18.12
C ASN A 228 -3.83 7.65 -19.56
N LYS A 229 -4.00 6.46 -20.15
CA LYS A 229 -4.68 6.30 -21.46
C LYS A 229 -6.19 6.43 -21.35
N VAL A 230 -6.76 6.19 -20.18
CA VAL A 230 -8.19 6.39 -19.95
C VAL A 230 -8.46 7.89 -19.96
N SER A 231 -9.35 8.34 -20.86
CA SER A 231 -9.65 9.76 -21.12
C SER A 231 -10.36 10.49 -19.96
N ILE A 232 -10.52 9.85 -18.82
CA ILE A 232 -11.23 10.35 -17.64
C ILE A 232 -10.20 10.70 -16.56
N ALA A 233 -10.17 11.97 -16.15
CA ALA A 233 -9.21 12.50 -15.17
C ALA A 233 -9.21 11.78 -13.79
N SER A 234 -10.27 11.06 -13.46
CA SER A 234 -10.39 10.28 -12.21
C SER A 234 -9.92 8.83 -12.34
N SER A 235 -9.40 8.41 -13.50
CA SER A 235 -8.92 7.04 -13.66
C SER A 235 -7.79 6.70 -12.68
N ALA A 236 -7.90 5.55 -12.08
CA ALA A 236 -6.96 5.01 -11.12
C ALA A 236 -6.98 3.47 -11.22
N GLY A 237 -6.13 2.76 -10.47
CA GLY A 237 -6.13 1.31 -10.56
C GLY A 237 -5.15 0.63 -9.62
N ALA A 238 -5.11 -0.69 -9.70
CA ALA A 238 -4.18 -1.54 -8.99
C ALA A 238 -3.79 -2.76 -9.81
N VAL A 239 -2.61 -3.30 -9.52
CA VAL A 239 -2.13 -4.59 -10.03
C VAL A 239 -1.42 -5.34 -8.92
N VAL A 240 -1.64 -6.65 -8.85
CA VAL A 240 -0.99 -7.57 -7.90
C VAL A 240 -0.42 -8.75 -8.68
N VAL A 241 0.78 -9.16 -8.32
CA VAL A 241 1.52 -10.30 -8.88
C VAL A 241 1.91 -11.23 -7.75
N GLU A 242 1.56 -12.50 -7.84
CA GLU A 242 1.71 -13.51 -6.79
C GLU A 242 2.38 -14.77 -7.34
N ASP A 243 3.26 -15.40 -6.56
CA ASP A 243 3.74 -16.76 -6.81
C ASP A 243 2.68 -17.77 -6.36
N VAL A 244 2.18 -18.57 -7.29
CA VAL A 244 1.07 -19.50 -7.05
C VAL A 244 1.42 -20.70 -6.15
N ASN A 245 2.69 -20.89 -5.81
CA ASN A 245 3.19 -22.06 -5.09
C ASN A 245 3.49 -21.81 -3.61
N ASN A 246 3.46 -20.55 -3.17
CA ASN A 246 3.86 -20.21 -1.80
C ASN A 246 3.15 -19.00 -1.19
N GLY A 247 2.44 -18.17 -1.99
CA GLY A 247 1.75 -16.97 -1.54
C GLY A 247 2.66 -15.73 -1.42
N ASP A 248 3.89 -15.78 -1.95
CA ASP A 248 4.74 -14.59 -2.06
C ASP A 248 4.07 -13.55 -2.95
N VAL A 249 3.87 -12.34 -2.44
CA VAL A 249 3.47 -11.20 -3.28
C VAL A 249 4.74 -10.62 -3.92
N LEU A 250 4.91 -10.85 -5.22
CA LEU A 250 6.10 -10.44 -5.97
C LEU A 250 6.08 -8.97 -6.40
N ALA A 251 4.88 -8.43 -6.61
CA ALA A 251 4.65 -6.99 -6.84
C ALA A 251 3.21 -6.63 -6.51
N ALA A 252 3.00 -5.43 -5.93
CA ALA A 252 1.67 -4.85 -5.76
C ALA A 252 1.74 -3.33 -5.90
N ALA A 253 0.93 -2.78 -6.81
CA ALA A 253 0.95 -1.36 -7.11
C ALA A 253 -0.45 -0.75 -7.10
N SER A 254 -0.55 0.46 -6.59
CA SER A 254 -1.70 1.35 -6.69
C SER A 254 -1.35 2.59 -7.50
N TYR A 255 -2.30 3.10 -8.28
CA TYR A 255 -2.16 4.36 -9.02
C TYR A 255 -3.40 5.24 -8.79
N PRO A 256 -3.25 6.57 -8.57
CA PRO A 256 -1.97 7.26 -8.42
C PRO A 256 -1.16 6.79 -7.22
N THR A 257 0.10 7.13 -7.20
CA THR A 257 1.05 6.84 -6.14
C THR A 257 1.65 8.14 -5.60
N TYR A 258 2.54 8.04 -4.62
CA TYR A 258 3.23 9.18 -4.01
C TYR A 258 4.71 8.86 -3.77
N ASP A 259 5.48 9.88 -3.42
CA ASP A 259 6.87 9.79 -3.03
C ASP A 259 6.97 9.79 -1.51
N LEU A 260 7.66 8.82 -0.92
CA LEU A 260 7.81 8.70 0.54
C LEU A 260 8.64 9.84 1.15
N ASN A 261 9.64 10.35 0.41
CA ASN A 261 10.44 11.48 0.88
C ASN A 261 9.65 12.79 0.91
N ASP A 262 8.67 12.94 0.02
CA ASP A 262 7.81 14.12 -0.07
C ASP A 262 6.53 14.01 0.79
N TYR A 263 6.28 12.86 1.43
CA TYR A 263 5.00 12.54 2.05
C TYR A 263 4.50 13.61 3.02
N TYR A 264 5.34 14.03 3.97
CA TYR A 264 4.94 15.01 4.98
C TYR A 264 4.86 16.42 4.40
N ASP A 265 5.76 16.81 3.53
CA ASP A 265 5.80 18.15 2.92
C ASP A 265 4.62 18.38 1.98
N LYS A 266 4.15 17.33 1.30
CA LYS A 266 3.03 17.39 0.36
C LYS A 266 1.73 16.79 0.91
N TYR A 267 1.64 16.52 2.22
CA TYR A 267 0.51 15.82 2.81
C TYR A 267 -0.84 16.48 2.48
N ASP A 268 -0.95 17.80 2.63
CA ASP A 268 -2.18 18.55 2.33
C ASP A 268 -2.58 18.45 0.83
N GLU A 269 -1.60 18.40 -0.07
CA GLU A 269 -1.81 18.19 -1.50
C GLU A 269 -2.30 16.75 -1.77
N LEU A 270 -1.66 15.76 -1.14
CA LEU A 270 -1.98 14.35 -1.32
C LEU A 270 -3.38 14.01 -0.82
N ILE A 271 -3.80 14.49 0.36
CA ILE A 271 -5.15 14.24 0.89
C ILE A 271 -6.25 14.99 0.14
N SER A 272 -5.94 16.16 -0.43
CA SER A 272 -6.90 16.94 -1.23
C SER A 272 -7.02 16.46 -2.67
N ASN A 273 -6.16 15.56 -3.12
CA ASN A 273 -6.18 15.04 -4.48
C ASN A 273 -7.40 14.12 -4.68
N PRO A 274 -8.34 14.44 -5.61
CA PRO A 274 -9.56 13.67 -5.82
C PRO A 274 -9.32 12.23 -6.28
N ARG A 275 -8.11 11.90 -6.72
CA ARG A 275 -7.70 10.55 -7.12
C ARG A 275 -7.15 9.72 -5.97
N ASN A 276 -7.11 10.26 -4.75
CA ASN A 276 -6.68 9.61 -3.50
C ASN A 276 -5.37 8.80 -3.65
N PRO A 277 -4.21 9.46 -3.88
CA PRO A 277 -2.94 8.76 -4.07
C PRO A 277 -2.48 7.97 -2.85
N LEU A 278 -2.91 8.33 -1.63
CA LEU A 278 -2.58 7.62 -0.39
C LEU A 278 -3.40 6.32 -0.19
N TRP A 279 -4.46 6.14 -0.97
CA TRP A 279 -5.33 4.97 -0.83
C TRP A 279 -4.70 3.73 -1.48
N SER A 280 -4.39 2.71 -0.66
CA SER A 280 -3.89 1.42 -1.14
C SER A 280 -5.00 0.64 -1.86
N ARG A 281 -5.13 0.84 -3.17
CA ARG A 281 -6.18 0.21 -3.97
C ARG A 281 -6.05 -1.30 -4.03
N PHE A 282 -4.83 -1.83 -4.01
CA PHE A 282 -4.64 -3.27 -4.09
C PHE A 282 -5.06 -3.99 -2.79
N ALA A 283 -4.93 -3.35 -1.62
CA ALA A 283 -5.23 -3.95 -0.33
C ALA A 283 -6.56 -3.47 0.28
N MET A 284 -6.90 -2.17 0.10
CA MET A 284 -8.05 -1.53 0.73
C MET A 284 -9.19 -1.23 -0.24
N GLY A 285 -8.89 -1.12 -1.54
CA GLY A 285 -9.90 -0.87 -2.57
C GLY A 285 -10.77 -2.09 -2.81
N THR A 286 -12.07 -1.98 -2.61
CA THR A 286 -13.03 -3.07 -2.84
C THR A 286 -13.88 -2.79 -4.06
N TYR A 287 -13.98 -3.77 -4.94
CA TYR A 287 -14.62 -3.63 -6.23
C TYR A 287 -15.52 -4.83 -6.53
N ALA A 288 -16.66 -4.61 -7.19
CA ALA A 288 -17.44 -5.70 -7.77
C ALA A 288 -16.60 -6.38 -8.88
N PRO A 289 -16.31 -7.69 -8.77
CA PRO A 289 -15.36 -8.37 -9.67
C PRO A 289 -15.89 -8.56 -11.09
N GLY A 290 -17.19 -8.45 -11.28
CA GLY A 290 -17.81 -8.76 -12.54
C GLY A 290 -17.50 -10.18 -13.02
N SER A 291 -17.33 -10.37 -14.30
CA SER A 291 -17.12 -11.69 -14.90
C SER A 291 -15.85 -12.43 -14.46
N THR A 292 -14.93 -11.81 -13.69
CA THR A 292 -13.81 -12.54 -13.07
C THR A 292 -14.28 -13.52 -11.98
N PHE A 293 -15.50 -13.39 -11.49
CA PHE A 293 -16.11 -14.31 -10.53
C PHE A 293 -16.64 -15.62 -11.17
N LYS A 294 -16.81 -15.66 -12.49
CA LYS A 294 -17.40 -16.81 -13.20
C LYS A 294 -16.65 -18.15 -13.04
N PRO A 295 -15.30 -18.19 -12.96
CA PRO A 295 -14.60 -19.42 -12.65
C PRO A 295 -14.99 -20.04 -11.29
N VAL A 296 -15.32 -19.24 -10.26
CA VAL A 296 -15.86 -19.75 -8.98
C VAL A 296 -17.17 -20.49 -9.21
N VAL A 297 -18.10 -19.84 -9.93
CA VAL A 297 -19.42 -20.44 -10.22
C VAL A 297 -19.31 -21.68 -11.10
N ALA A 298 -18.36 -21.69 -12.05
CA ALA A 298 -18.06 -22.87 -12.87
C ALA A 298 -17.55 -24.02 -12.00
N SER A 299 -16.57 -23.75 -11.10
CA SER A 299 -16.02 -24.73 -10.17
C SER A 299 -17.11 -25.33 -9.26
N ALA A 300 -17.87 -24.48 -8.58
CA ALA A 300 -18.99 -24.90 -7.73
C ALA A 300 -20.00 -25.76 -8.51
N SER A 301 -20.40 -25.33 -9.70
CA SER A 301 -21.40 -26.04 -10.49
C SER A 301 -20.93 -27.40 -11.01
N LEU A 302 -19.64 -27.53 -11.33
CA LEU A 302 -19.01 -28.78 -11.77
C LEU A 302 -18.83 -29.75 -10.61
N GLU A 303 -18.31 -29.31 -9.46
CA GLU A 303 -18.06 -30.13 -8.28
C GLU A 303 -19.37 -30.66 -7.67
N GLU A 304 -20.40 -29.80 -7.58
CA GLU A 304 -21.72 -30.21 -7.08
C GLU A 304 -22.53 -31.03 -8.10
N GLY A 305 -21.95 -31.33 -9.27
CA GLY A 305 -22.61 -32.13 -10.32
C GLY A 305 -23.86 -31.47 -10.90
N SER A 306 -24.10 -30.19 -10.62
CA SER A 306 -25.26 -29.46 -11.16
C SER A 306 -25.16 -29.22 -12.67
N ILE A 307 -23.91 -29.24 -13.19
CA ILE A 307 -23.56 -29.35 -14.61
C ILE A 307 -22.40 -30.33 -14.81
N SER A 308 -22.22 -30.76 -16.07
CA SER A 308 -21.00 -31.44 -16.54
C SER A 308 -20.27 -30.56 -17.54
N SER A 309 -19.05 -30.95 -17.95
CA SER A 309 -18.30 -30.27 -19.02
C SER A 309 -19.06 -30.15 -20.33
N ASP A 310 -20.00 -31.07 -20.59
CA ASP A 310 -20.78 -31.22 -21.81
C ASP A 310 -22.18 -30.60 -21.70
N THR A 311 -22.56 -30.11 -20.53
CA THR A 311 -23.85 -29.44 -20.33
C THR A 311 -23.96 -28.22 -21.23
N ILE A 312 -25.02 -28.15 -22.06
CA ILE A 312 -25.26 -27.05 -22.99
C ILE A 312 -26.48 -26.24 -22.53
N PHE A 313 -26.32 -24.90 -22.49
CA PHE A 313 -27.42 -23.96 -22.39
C PHE A 313 -27.45 -23.06 -23.63
N ASN A 314 -28.64 -22.76 -24.11
CA ASN A 314 -28.81 -21.86 -25.25
C ASN A 314 -28.91 -20.38 -24.77
N CYS A 315 -28.02 -19.54 -25.25
CA CYS A 315 -28.03 -18.11 -24.98
C CYS A 315 -28.76 -17.35 -26.07
N GLY A 316 -29.99 -16.95 -25.82
CA GLY A 316 -30.78 -16.08 -26.70
C GLY A 316 -30.56 -14.57 -26.48
N GLY A 317 -29.49 -14.16 -25.73
CA GLY A 317 -29.20 -12.76 -25.39
C GLY A 317 -29.99 -12.21 -24.21
N THR A 318 -31.14 -12.79 -23.89
CA THR A 318 -31.97 -12.45 -22.72
C THR A 318 -32.60 -13.70 -22.11
N MET A 319 -32.84 -13.66 -20.81
CA MET A 319 -33.53 -14.69 -20.05
C MET A 319 -34.59 -14.01 -19.17
N GLU A 320 -35.77 -14.58 -19.09
CA GLU A 320 -36.79 -14.16 -18.14
C GLU A 320 -36.80 -15.10 -16.92
N TYR A 321 -36.77 -14.52 -15.74
CA TYR A 321 -36.84 -15.25 -14.48
C TYR A 321 -37.70 -14.51 -13.48
N ARG A 322 -38.76 -15.15 -13.00
CA ARG A 322 -39.74 -14.56 -12.05
C ARG A 322 -40.28 -13.19 -12.49
N GLY A 323 -40.58 -13.02 -13.79
CA GLY A 323 -41.11 -11.79 -14.36
C GLY A 323 -40.07 -10.68 -14.58
N GLN A 324 -38.78 -10.93 -14.29
CA GLN A 324 -37.70 -10.01 -14.57
C GLN A 324 -36.85 -10.47 -15.76
N LYS A 325 -36.36 -9.51 -16.54
CA LYS A 325 -35.49 -9.78 -17.70
C LYS A 325 -34.01 -9.60 -17.35
N PHE A 326 -33.25 -10.66 -17.47
CA PHE A 326 -31.80 -10.71 -17.31
C PHE A 326 -31.13 -10.74 -18.68
N LYS A 327 -30.11 -9.91 -18.86
CA LYS A 327 -29.47 -9.71 -20.17
C LYS A 327 -28.07 -10.33 -20.19
N CYS A 328 -27.71 -10.90 -21.34
CA CYS A 328 -26.32 -11.24 -21.59
C CYS A 328 -25.47 -10.01 -21.89
N LEU A 329 -24.16 -10.14 -21.77
CA LEU A 329 -23.21 -9.14 -22.21
C LEU A 329 -23.47 -8.80 -23.69
N HIS A 330 -23.43 -7.54 -24.08
CA HIS A 330 -23.69 -7.04 -25.43
C HIS A 330 -25.11 -7.29 -25.98
N ARG A 331 -26.02 -7.89 -25.21
CA ARG A 331 -27.40 -8.22 -25.63
C ARG A 331 -27.50 -9.12 -26.90
N ASN A 332 -26.39 -9.71 -27.30
CA ASN A 332 -26.32 -10.63 -28.43
C ASN A 332 -26.52 -12.06 -27.97
N ALA A 333 -27.08 -12.88 -28.79
CA ALA A 333 -27.19 -14.31 -28.58
C ALA A 333 -25.83 -14.98 -28.87
N HIS A 334 -25.31 -15.78 -27.90
CA HIS A 334 -24.13 -16.60 -28.14
C HIS A 334 -24.47 -17.97 -28.75
N GLY A 335 -25.77 -18.34 -28.73
CA GLY A 335 -26.20 -19.66 -29.17
C GLY A 335 -25.94 -20.75 -28.12
N SER A 336 -25.54 -21.91 -28.56
CA SER A 336 -25.27 -23.07 -27.69
C SER A 336 -23.92 -22.93 -27.01
N GLU A 337 -23.92 -22.86 -25.69
CA GLU A 337 -22.74 -22.69 -24.84
C GLU A 337 -22.56 -23.85 -23.89
N ASN A 338 -21.34 -24.37 -23.78
CA ASN A 338 -20.90 -25.19 -22.65
C ASN A 338 -20.05 -24.34 -21.70
N VAL A 339 -19.60 -24.89 -20.57
CA VAL A 339 -18.86 -24.14 -19.53
C VAL A 339 -17.57 -23.48 -20.08
N LYS A 340 -16.86 -24.12 -21.00
CA LYS A 340 -15.60 -23.60 -21.56
C LYS A 340 -15.86 -22.43 -22.52
N THR A 341 -16.83 -22.58 -23.43
CA THR A 341 -17.20 -21.51 -24.34
C THR A 341 -17.90 -20.36 -23.60
N ALA A 342 -18.69 -20.65 -22.58
CA ALA A 342 -19.32 -19.65 -21.73
C ALA A 342 -18.31 -18.81 -20.92
N LEU A 343 -17.18 -19.40 -20.49
CA LEU A 343 -16.06 -18.64 -19.91
C LEU A 343 -15.39 -17.75 -20.97
N ARG A 344 -15.13 -18.27 -22.19
CA ARG A 344 -14.55 -17.52 -23.31
C ARG A 344 -15.39 -16.30 -23.67
N ASP A 345 -16.68 -16.52 -23.90
CA ASP A 345 -17.62 -15.49 -24.38
C ASP A 345 -18.23 -14.67 -23.24
N SER A 346 -17.83 -15.02 -22.01
CA SER A 346 -18.36 -14.38 -20.79
C SER A 346 -19.90 -14.40 -20.73
N CYS A 347 -20.52 -15.51 -21.13
CA CYS A 347 -21.97 -15.65 -21.31
C CYS A 347 -22.72 -15.58 -19.96
N ASN A 348 -23.42 -14.49 -19.68
CA ASN A 348 -24.19 -14.34 -18.45
C ASN A 348 -25.33 -15.37 -18.36
N ILE A 349 -26.02 -15.66 -19.48
CA ILE A 349 -27.15 -16.61 -19.48
C ILE A 349 -26.71 -18.00 -19.03
N PHE A 350 -25.53 -18.46 -19.46
CA PHE A 350 -24.97 -19.73 -18.99
C PHE A 350 -24.81 -19.73 -17.45
N PHE A 351 -24.20 -18.69 -16.90
CA PHE A 351 -23.93 -18.60 -15.47
C PHE A 351 -25.19 -18.32 -14.62
N TYR A 352 -26.20 -17.67 -15.17
CA TYR A 352 -27.53 -17.60 -14.53
C TYR A 352 -28.15 -19.00 -14.40
N ASN A 353 -28.05 -19.84 -15.43
CA ASN A 353 -28.53 -21.22 -15.36
C ASN A 353 -27.72 -22.07 -14.37
N CYS A 354 -26.41 -21.87 -14.27
CA CYS A 354 -25.58 -22.48 -13.24
C CYS A 354 -26.07 -22.08 -11.84
N ALA A 355 -26.25 -20.78 -11.57
CA ALA A 355 -26.72 -20.28 -10.28
C ALA A 355 -28.07 -20.82 -9.86
N MET A 356 -29.02 -20.94 -10.81
CA MET A 356 -30.34 -21.53 -10.52
C MET A 356 -30.24 -23.00 -10.13
N ARG A 357 -29.25 -23.74 -10.62
CA ARG A 357 -29.07 -25.18 -10.33
C ARG A 357 -28.25 -25.42 -9.08
N VAL A 358 -27.14 -24.72 -8.89
CA VAL A 358 -26.23 -24.95 -7.78
C VAL A 358 -26.68 -24.20 -6.50
N GLY A 359 -27.36 -23.06 -6.65
CA GLY A 359 -27.87 -22.23 -5.54
C GLY A 359 -26.80 -21.33 -4.92
N ILE A 360 -27.27 -20.28 -4.21
CA ILE A 360 -26.39 -19.27 -3.62
C ILE A 360 -25.49 -19.84 -2.54
N SER A 361 -26.01 -20.71 -1.67
CA SER A 361 -25.24 -21.26 -0.54
C SER A 361 -23.99 -22.01 -1.00
N LYS A 362 -24.04 -22.74 -2.12
CA LYS A 362 -22.87 -23.41 -2.66
C LYS A 362 -21.93 -22.44 -3.38
N ILE A 363 -22.45 -21.43 -4.05
CA ILE A 363 -21.62 -20.38 -4.64
C ILE A 363 -20.82 -19.67 -3.53
N ASP A 364 -21.46 -19.34 -2.41
CA ASP A 364 -20.82 -18.66 -1.26
C ASP A 364 -19.78 -19.57 -0.59
N GLU A 365 -20.07 -20.86 -0.40
CA GLU A 365 -19.14 -21.85 0.16
C GLU A 365 -17.85 -21.93 -0.66
N TYR A 366 -17.96 -22.08 -1.98
CA TYR A 366 -16.77 -22.11 -2.86
C TYR A 366 -16.07 -20.75 -2.93
N ALA A 367 -16.82 -19.66 -2.96
CA ALA A 367 -16.23 -18.32 -2.98
C ALA A 367 -15.40 -18.03 -1.72
N SER A 368 -15.93 -18.39 -0.53
CA SER A 368 -15.21 -18.30 0.74
C SER A 368 -13.98 -19.21 0.75
N ALA A 369 -14.10 -20.47 0.31
CA ALA A 369 -12.95 -21.38 0.20
C ALA A 369 -11.84 -20.83 -0.72
N PHE A 370 -12.21 -20.10 -1.78
CA PHE A 370 -11.28 -19.35 -2.62
C PHE A 370 -10.74 -18.06 -1.96
N GLY A 371 -11.16 -17.72 -0.73
CA GLY A 371 -10.71 -16.54 0.03
C GLY A 371 -11.39 -15.22 -0.33
N LEU A 372 -12.51 -15.26 -1.04
CA LEU A 372 -13.26 -14.06 -1.38
C LEU A 372 -14.17 -13.65 -0.22
N GLY A 373 -14.05 -12.41 0.25
CA GLY A 373 -14.76 -11.92 1.43
C GLY A 373 -13.98 -12.09 2.75
N GLU A 374 -12.71 -12.52 2.70
CA GLU A 374 -11.83 -12.71 3.84
C GLU A 374 -10.50 -11.99 3.62
N LYS A 375 -9.78 -11.70 4.72
CA LYS A 375 -8.40 -11.18 4.63
C LYS A 375 -7.47 -12.22 4.02
N THR A 376 -6.49 -11.75 3.25
CA THR A 376 -5.52 -12.64 2.57
C THR A 376 -4.36 -13.08 3.46
N GLY A 377 -4.13 -12.37 4.58
CA GLY A 377 -3.09 -12.66 5.56
C GLY A 377 -1.82 -11.81 5.41
N VAL A 378 -1.79 -10.84 4.50
CA VAL A 378 -0.65 -9.93 4.36
C VAL A 378 -0.45 -9.11 5.64
N GLU A 379 0.80 -8.75 5.94
CA GLU A 379 1.19 -8.05 7.17
C GLU A 379 0.65 -6.61 7.25
N ILE A 380 0.35 -6.01 6.12
CA ILE A 380 -0.16 -4.62 6.05
C ILE A 380 -1.68 -4.57 6.20
N ALA A 381 -2.20 -3.37 6.43
CA ALA A 381 -3.65 -3.16 6.52
C ALA A 381 -4.35 -3.56 5.20
N GLU A 382 -5.38 -4.39 5.31
CA GLU A 382 -6.19 -4.86 4.19
C GLU A 382 -7.68 -4.93 4.55
N SER A 383 -8.54 -4.80 3.53
CA SER A 383 -9.98 -4.99 3.63
C SER A 383 -10.37 -6.45 3.40
N ALA A 384 -11.28 -6.97 4.22
CA ALA A 384 -11.87 -8.29 3.98
C ALA A 384 -12.82 -8.33 2.78
N GLY A 385 -13.20 -7.18 2.22
CA GLY A 385 -14.23 -7.15 1.18
C GLY A 385 -15.61 -7.57 1.67
N ILE A 386 -16.48 -7.90 0.74
CA ILE A 386 -17.84 -8.40 1.03
C ILE A 386 -18.17 -9.53 0.06
N LEU A 387 -18.51 -10.68 0.59
CA LEU A 387 -19.10 -11.79 -0.17
C LEU A 387 -20.63 -11.62 -0.15
N ALA A 388 -21.25 -11.53 -1.32
CA ALA A 388 -22.69 -11.36 -1.47
C ALA A 388 -23.42 -12.63 -1.04
N SER A 389 -24.13 -12.57 0.08
CA SER A 389 -24.93 -13.66 0.61
C SER A 389 -26.25 -13.17 1.18
N PRO A 390 -27.27 -14.06 1.32
CA PRO A 390 -28.50 -13.73 2.04
C PRO A 390 -28.23 -13.18 3.44
N GLU A 391 -27.32 -13.82 4.18
CA GLU A 391 -26.96 -13.41 5.55
C GLU A 391 -26.33 -12.00 5.59
N ASN A 392 -25.36 -11.73 4.74
CA ASN A 392 -24.76 -10.38 4.68
C ASN A 392 -25.77 -9.31 4.27
N ARG A 393 -26.69 -9.63 3.36
CA ARG A 393 -27.74 -8.71 2.96
C ARG A 393 -28.69 -8.42 4.11
N GLU A 394 -29.14 -9.43 4.85
CA GLU A 394 -30.03 -9.31 6.00
C GLU A 394 -29.36 -8.55 7.15
N ASN A 395 -28.09 -8.83 7.45
CA ASN A 395 -27.32 -8.11 8.47
C ASN A 395 -27.20 -6.61 8.18
N ASN A 396 -27.26 -6.23 6.89
CA ASN A 396 -27.28 -4.82 6.46
C ASN A 396 -28.71 -4.27 6.25
N GLY A 397 -29.74 -4.96 6.75
CA GLY A 397 -31.14 -4.52 6.72
C GLY A 397 -31.82 -4.65 5.36
N GLY A 398 -31.22 -5.38 4.42
CA GLY A 398 -31.78 -5.65 3.10
C GLY A 398 -32.55 -6.98 3.01
N ILE A 399 -33.14 -7.22 1.85
CA ILE A 399 -33.86 -8.47 1.54
C ILE A 399 -33.18 -9.12 0.35
N TRP A 400 -32.88 -10.43 0.48
CA TRP A 400 -32.34 -11.22 -0.63
C TRP A 400 -33.47 -11.68 -1.57
N ASN A 401 -33.38 -11.32 -2.83
CA ASN A 401 -34.32 -11.73 -3.85
C ASN A 401 -33.70 -12.81 -4.75
N ALA A 402 -34.52 -13.60 -5.40
CA ALA A 402 -34.03 -14.64 -6.29
C ALA A 402 -33.17 -14.10 -7.46
N GLY A 403 -33.39 -12.84 -7.87
CA GLY A 403 -32.58 -12.15 -8.86
C GLY A 403 -31.17 -11.82 -8.37
N ASP A 404 -30.98 -11.63 -7.06
CA ASP A 404 -29.67 -11.33 -6.46
C ASP A 404 -28.71 -12.52 -6.64
N THR A 405 -29.21 -13.77 -6.51
CA THR A 405 -28.43 -14.99 -6.80
C THR A 405 -27.89 -15.00 -8.23
N LEU A 406 -28.70 -14.57 -9.20
CA LEU A 406 -28.25 -14.50 -10.61
C LEU A 406 -27.20 -13.41 -10.80
N GLN A 407 -27.38 -12.26 -10.19
CA GLN A 407 -26.41 -11.17 -10.27
C GLN A 407 -25.09 -11.52 -9.57
N THR A 408 -25.15 -12.21 -8.41
CA THR A 408 -23.96 -12.72 -7.70
C THR A 408 -23.15 -13.66 -8.60
N ALA A 409 -23.80 -14.55 -9.35
CA ALA A 409 -23.13 -15.50 -10.23
C ALA A 409 -22.32 -14.86 -11.38
N ILE A 410 -22.54 -13.60 -11.68
CA ILE A 410 -21.77 -12.84 -12.66
C ILE A 410 -20.86 -11.79 -12.01
N GLY A 411 -20.65 -11.90 -10.68
CA GLY A 411 -19.78 -11.00 -9.91
C GLY A 411 -20.33 -9.60 -9.71
N GLN A 412 -21.64 -9.48 -9.65
CA GLN A 412 -22.38 -8.26 -9.33
C GLN A 412 -23.10 -8.43 -7.99
N SER A 413 -24.18 -7.70 -7.75
CA SER A 413 -24.86 -7.64 -6.46
C SER A 413 -23.96 -6.99 -5.40
N ASP A 414 -23.83 -7.58 -4.21
CA ASP A 414 -23.06 -7.03 -3.09
C ASP A 414 -21.58 -7.52 -3.07
N ASN A 415 -21.16 -8.29 -4.07
CA ASN A 415 -19.76 -8.73 -4.15
C ASN A 415 -18.81 -7.55 -4.28
N LEU A 416 -17.90 -7.41 -3.31
CA LEU A 416 -16.86 -6.39 -3.29
C LEU A 416 -15.54 -7.02 -2.82
N PHE A 417 -14.54 -7.13 -3.70
CA PHE A 417 -13.27 -7.77 -3.40
C PHE A 417 -12.08 -6.88 -3.72
N THR A 418 -10.99 -7.08 -3.00
CA THR A 418 -9.73 -6.38 -3.25
C THR A 418 -8.95 -7.05 -4.39
N PRO A 419 -8.08 -6.33 -5.10
CA PRO A 419 -7.14 -6.94 -6.06
C PRO A 419 -6.23 -8.00 -5.45
N LEU A 420 -5.86 -7.92 -4.16
CA LEU A 420 -5.16 -8.99 -3.44
C LEU A 420 -6.00 -10.26 -3.39
N GLN A 421 -7.26 -10.17 -2.99
CA GLN A 421 -8.16 -11.33 -2.98
C GLN A 421 -8.34 -11.94 -4.37
N LEU A 422 -8.45 -11.10 -5.41
CA LEU A 422 -8.58 -11.57 -6.79
C LEU A 422 -7.30 -12.25 -7.30
N ALA A 423 -6.11 -11.82 -6.85
CA ALA A 423 -4.84 -12.49 -7.16
C ALA A 423 -4.77 -13.85 -6.47
N ASN A 424 -5.03 -13.91 -5.15
CA ASN A 424 -5.01 -15.12 -4.36
C ASN A 424 -6.04 -16.17 -4.86
N TYR A 425 -7.23 -15.72 -5.19
CA TYR A 425 -8.24 -16.54 -5.84
C TYR A 425 -7.77 -17.07 -7.21
N CYS A 426 -7.17 -16.22 -8.05
CA CYS A 426 -6.62 -16.64 -9.35
C CYS A 426 -5.50 -17.67 -9.19
N SER A 427 -4.62 -17.46 -8.22
CA SER A 427 -3.55 -18.37 -7.81
C SER A 427 -4.11 -19.73 -7.37
N THR A 428 -5.13 -19.72 -6.53
CA THR A 428 -5.82 -20.94 -6.04
C THR A 428 -6.46 -21.71 -7.18
N VAL A 429 -7.08 -21.03 -8.15
CA VAL A 429 -7.57 -21.69 -9.37
C VAL A 429 -6.40 -22.28 -10.15
N ALA A 430 -5.31 -21.54 -10.33
CA ALA A 430 -4.16 -21.92 -11.14
C ALA A 430 -3.43 -23.16 -10.61
N ASN A 431 -3.26 -23.29 -9.29
CA ASN A 431 -2.56 -24.43 -8.67
C ASN A 431 -3.46 -25.63 -8.36
N GLY A 432 -4.73 -25.56 -8.74
CA GLY A 432 -5.67 -26.68 -8.59
C GLY A 432 -6.36 -26.75 -7.24
N GLY A 433 -6.41 -25.67 -6.48
CA GLY A 433 -7.25 -25.55 -5.28
C GLY A 433 -6.52 -25.33 -3.96
N THR A 434 -5.20 -25.10 -3.95
CA THR A 434 -4.47 -24.77 -2.72
C THR A 434 -4.41 -23.26 -2.54
N ARG A 435 -5.07 -22.73 -1.53
CA ARG A 435 -4.99 -21.32 -1.14
C ARG A 435 -3.89 -21.12 -0.12
N TYR A 436 -2.92 -20.26 -0.43
CA TYR A 436 -1.88 -19.85 0.51
C TYR A 436 -2.25 -18.52 1.18
N GLU A 437 -1.79 -18.33 2.42
CA GLU A 437 -1.76 -17.00 3.02
C GLU A 437 -0.76 -16.13 2.26
N LEU A 438 -1.19 -14.94 1.86
CA LEU A 438 -0.30 -14.00 1.19
C LEU A 438 0.65 -13.32 2.19
N HIS A 439 1.82 -12.93 1.71
CA HIS A 439 2.77 -12.21 2.53
C HIS A 439 3.72 -11.35 1.71
N PHE A 440 4.15 -10.26 2.34
CA PHE A 440 5.20 -9.37 1.84
C PHE A 440 6.55 -9.63 2.50
N VAL A 441 6.58 -10.18 3.71
CA VAL A 441 7.82 -10.49 4.44
C VAL A 441 8.33 -11.85 4.04
N LYS A 442 9.53 -11.90 3.45
CA LYS A 442 10.23 -13.13 3.09
C LYS A 442 11.04 -13.69 4.24
N SER A 443 11.81 -12.82 4.89
CA SER A 443 12.64 -13.23 6.03
C SER A 443 13.01 -12.03 6.92
N ILE A 444 13.42 -12.34 8.14
CA ILE A 444 13.97 -11.39 9.10
C ILE A 444 15.41 -11.81 9.40
N ILE A 445 16.36 -10.88 9.26
CA ILE A 445 17.78 -11.10 9.55
C ILE A 445 18.11 -10.40 10.86
N SER A 446 18.52 -11.17 11.86
CA SER A 446 18.92 -10.63 13.17
C SER A 446 20.18 -9.77 13.04
N SER A 447 20.11 -8.52 13.47
CA SER A 447 21.27 -7.61 13.51
C SER A 447 22.34 -8.06 14.52
N ALA A 448 21.92 -8.76 15.59
CA ALA A 448 22.80 -9.21 16.67
C ALA A 448 23.60 -10.46 16.28
N THR A 449 23.01 -11.38 15.53
CA THR A 449 23.60 -12.71 15.25
C THR A 449 23.83 -12.98 13.77
N GLY A 450 23.23 -12.21 12.87
CA GLY A 450 23.19 -12.48 11.43
C GLY A 450 22.33 -13.69 11.05
N SER A 451 21.60 -14.29 12.01
CA SER A 451 20.70 -15.41 11.71
C SER A 451 19.53 -14.97 10.86
N VAL A 452 19.17 -15.80 9.87
CA VAL A 452 18.04 -15.56 8.99
C VAL A 452 16.87 -16.42 9.46
N ASN A 453 15.73 -15.78 9.72
CA ASN A 453 14.47 -16.42 10.00
C ASN A 453 13.56 -16.27 8.77
N GLU A 454 13.46 -17.32 7.96
CA GLU A 454 12.61 -17.33 6.77
C GLU A 454 11.15 -17.56 7.16
N LYS A 455 10.25 -16.80 6.56
CA LYS A 455 8.81 -17.06 6.66
C LYS A 455 8.47 -18.31 5.84
N THR A 456 7.88 -19.30 6.49
CA THR A 456 7.41 -20.51 5.80
C THR A 456 6.06 -20.25 5.17
N LYS A 457 5.84 -20.79 3.97
CA LYS A 457 4.55 -20.75 3.33
C LYS A 457 3.48 -21.40 4.22
N SER A 458 2.33 -20.77 4.31
CA SER A 458 1.17 -21.25 5.05
C SER A 458 0.01 -21.56 4.10
N VAL A 459 -0.55 -22.76 4.21
CA VAL A 459 -1.79 -23.10 3.48
C VAL A 459 -2.97 -22.63 4.33
N ALA A 460 -3.70 -21.64 3.82
CA ALA A 460 -4.89 -21.13 4.47
C ALA A 460 -6.09 -22.07 4.29
N GLU A 461 -6.27 -22.65 3.09
CA GLU A 461 -7.41 -23.49 2.77
C GLU A 461 -7.08 -24.43 1.59
N THR A 462 -7.79 -25.54 1.49
CA THR A 462 -7.77 -26.40 0.30
C THR A 462 -9.17 -26.51 -0.27
N VAL A 463 -9.39 -25.88 -1.42
CA VAL A 463 -10.65 -26.00 -2.17
C VAL A 463 -10.70 -27.39 -2.79
N GLY A 464 -11.67 -28.18 -2.40
CA GLY A 464 -11.80 -29.56 -2.85
C GLY A 464 -12.22 -29.68 -4.33
N LEU A 465 -11.26 -29.44 -5.24
CA LEU A 465 -11.49 -29.51 -6.69
C LEU A 465 -11.02 -30.83 -7.28
N SER A 466 -11.88 -31.50 -8.05
CA SER A 466 -11.47 -32.64 -8.87
C SER A 466 -10.58 -32.16 -10.04
N GLN A 467 -9.68 -33.04 -10.48
CA GLN A 467 -8.82 -32.74 -11.63
C GLN A 467 -9.62 -32.44 -12.91
N SER A 468 -10.82 -33.03 -13.04
CA SER A 468 -11.70 -32.76 -14.17
C SER A 468 -12.26 -31.32 -14.16
N THR A 469 -12.62 -30.82 -12.99
CA THR A 469 -13.04 -29.41 -12.81
C THR A 469 -11.91 -28.47 -13.09
N VAL A 470 -10.74 -28.69 -12.47
CA VAL A 470 -9.54 -27.89 -12.70
C VAL A 470 -9.24 -27.80 -14.20
N ASN A 471 -9.15 -28.95 -14.89
CA ASN A 471 -8.88 -28.99 -16.32
C ASN A 471 -9.95 -28.25 -17.15
N THR A 472 -11.21 -28.36 -16.77
CA THR A 472 -12.31 -27.73 -17.50
C THR A 472 -12.29 -26.21 -17.35
N VAL A 473 -12.08 -25.72 -16.11
CA VAL A 473 -11.97 -24.28 -15.83
C VAL A 473 -10.73 -23.69 -16.49
N HIS A 474 -9.56 -24.35 -16.37
CA HIS A 474 -8.32 -23.92 -17.02
C HIS A 474 -8.48 -23.84 -18.55
N GLN A 475 -9.09 -24.86 -19.19
CA GLN A 475 -9.36 -24.82 -20.63
C GLN A 475 -10.27 -23.65 -21.01
N GLY A 476 -11.32 -23.39 -20.22
CA GLY A 476 -12.19 -22.23 -20.42
C GLY A 476 -11.43 -20.90 -20.32
N MET A 477 -10.61 -20.72 -19.28
CA MET A 477 -9.78 -19.53 -19.11
C MET A 477 -8.68 -19.42 -20.19
N ARG A 478 -8.14 -20.56 -20.68
CA ARG A 478 -7.22 -20.56 -21.82
C ARG A 478 -7.90 -20.06 -23.09
N LEU A 479 -9.15 -20.47 -23.34
CA LEU A 479 -9.93 -20.00 -24.49
C LEU A 479 -10.17 -18.49 -24.44
N VAL A 480 -10.30 -17.87 -23.28
CA VAL A 480 -10.36 -16.39 -23.16
C VAL A 480 -9.09 -15.75 -23.73
N ALA A 481 -7.93 -16.29 -23.41
CA ALA A 481 -6.65 -15.77 -23.87
C ALA A 481 -6.37 -16.04 -25.37
N THR A 482 -6.98 -17.09 -25.96
CA THR A 482 -6.72 -17.50 -27.35
C THR A 482 -7.78 -17.07 -28.34
N ASN A 483 -9.00 -16.82 -27.91
CA ASN A 483 -10.16 -16.56 -28.76
C ASN A 483 -11.13 -15.52 -28.16
N GLY A 484 -10.85 -15.00 -26.95
CA GLY A 484 -11.67 -14.00 -26.28
C GLY A 484 -11.17 -12.56 -26.51
N GLY A 485 -11.64 -11.62 -25.68
CA GLY A 485 -11.33 -10.20 -25.82
C GLY A 485 -9.84 -9.84 -25.88
N PRO A 486 -8.94 -10.40 -25.01
CA PRO A 486 -7.52 -10.07 -25.00
C PRO A 486 -6.67 -10.89 -26.00
N TYR A 487 -7.29 -11.68 -26.89
CA TYR A 487 -6.58 -12.61 -27.80
C TYR A 487 -5.44 -11.94 -28.58
N LEU A 488 -5.69 -10.80 -29.21
CA LEU A 488 -4.66 -10.13 -30.01
C LEU A 488 -3.44 -9.72 -29.20
N VAL A 489 -3.65 -9.36 -27.93
CA VAL A 489 -2.56 -8.95 -27.02
C VAL A 489 -1.71 -10.14 -26.62
N PHE A 490 -2.31 -11.30 -26.38
CA PHE A 490 -1.59 -12.49 -25.89
C PHE A 490 -1.08 -13.43 -27.00
N SER A 491 -1.45 -13.16 -28.26
CA SER A 491 -1.18 -14.08 -29.38
C SER A 491 0.31 -14.24 -29.71
N ASP A 492 1.15 -13.25 -29.42
CA ASP A 492 2.58 -13.24 -29.69
C ASP A 492 3.45 -13.61 -28.46
N MET A 493 2.82 -13.95 -27.31
CA MET A 493 3.55 -14.37 -26.12
C MET A 493 4.21 -15.73 -26.28
N LYS A 494 5.45 -15.83 -25.81
CA LYS A 494 6.18 -17.13 -25.75
C LYS A 494 5.58 -18.07 -24.71
N THR A 495 5.12 -17.49 -23.59
CA THR A 495 4.47 -18.22 -22.49
C THR A 495 2.97 -18.24 -22.71
N LYS A 496 2.37 -19.44 -22.66
CA LYS A 496 0.92 -19.56 -22.75
C LYS A 496 0.29 -19.10 -21.43
N VAL A 497 -0.77 -18.32 -21.53
CA VAL A 497 -1.50 -17.79 -20.38
C VAL A 497 -2.94 -18.26 -20.38
N ALA A 498 -3.57 -18.32 -19.23
CA ALA A 498 -5.02 -18.46 -19.08
C ALA A 498 -5.54 -17.26 -18.28
N CYS A 499 -6.69 -16.71 -18.66
CA CYS A 499 -7.19 -15.48 -18.05
C CYS A 499 -8.71 -15.42 -18.00
N LYS A 500 -9.23 -14.47 -17.24
CA LYS A 500 -10.63 -14.06 -17.29
C LYS A 500 -10.76 -12.54 -17.20
N THR A 501 -11.40 -11.94 -18.17
CA THR A 501 -11.76 -10.52 -18.16
C THR A 501 -13.01 -10.28 -17.31
N GLY A 502 -13.04 -9.15 -16.63
CA GLY A 502 -14.19 -8.63 -15.90
C GLY A 502 -14.52 -7.21 -16.32
N THR A 503 -15.76 -6.87 -16.18
CA THR A 503 -16.29 -5.52 -16.34
C THR A 503 -17.37 -5.33 -15.29
N SER A 504 -17.26 -4.32 -14.45
CA SER A 504 -18.29 -4.00 -13.49
C SER A 504 -18.82 -2.59 -13.69
N GLU A 505 -20.12 -2.43 -13.62
CA GLU A 505 -20.75 -1.11 -13.73
C GLU A 505 -20.52 -0.31 -12.43
N VAL A 506 -20.21 0.97 -12.59
CA VAL A 506 -20.07 1.95 -11.52
C VAL A 506 -20.76 3.25 -11.93
N THR A 507 -21.37 3.95 -10.98
CA THR A 507 -21.97 5.25 -11.24
C THR A 507 -21.09 6.34 -10.68
N VAL A 508 -20.56 7.20 -11.52
CA VAL A 508 -19.74 8.36 -11.16
C VAL A 508 -20.43 9.62 -11.62
N ASN A 509 -20.75 10.51 -10.68
CA ASN A 509 -21.48 11.77 -10.95
C ASN A 509 -22.77 11.56 -11.75
N GLY A 510 -23.55 10.50 -11.42
CA GLY A 510 -24.79 10.15 -12.10
C GLY A 510 -24.63 9.51 -13.48
N VAL A 511 -23.39 9.30 -13.95
CA VAL A 511 -23.10 8.67 -15.25
C VAL A 511 -22.60 7.24 -15.04
N ARG A 512 -23.22 6.27 -15.70
CA ARG A 512 -22.75 4.87 -15.71
C ARG A 512 -21.42 4.77 -16.44
N ARG A 513 -20.48 4.10 -15.81
CA ARG A 513 -19.12 3.79 -16.29
C ARG A 513 -18.80 2.35 -15.96
N ASN A 514 -17.66 1.86 -16.45
CA ASN A 514 -17.22 0.50 -16.17
C ASN A 514 -15.78 0.49 -15.69
N ASN A 515 -15.53 -0.24 -14.61
CA ASN A 515 -14.19 -0.67 -14.23
C ASN A 515 -13.79 -1.89 -15.04
N GLY A 516 -12.54 -1.97 -15.45
CA GLY A 516 -11.99 -3.09 -16.19
C GLY A 516 -11.12 -3.97 -15.29
N PHE A 517 -11.34 -5.29 -15.33
CA PHE A 517 -10.61 -6.29 -14.53
C PHE A 517 -10.00 -7.36 -15.41
N LEU A 518 -8.85 -7.87 -14.99
CA LEU A 518 -8.25 -9.05 -15.58
C LEU A 518 -7.56 -9.88 -14.49
N ILE A 519 -7.88 -11.15 -14.42
CA ILE A 519 -7.12 -12.15 -13.69
C ILE A 519 -6.45 -13.08 -14.70
N THR A 520 -5.19 -13.42 -14.46
CA THR A 520 -4.37 -14.20 -15.40
C THR A 520 -3.38 -15.06 -14.63
N PHE A 521 -3.15 -16.27 -15.07
CA PHE A 521 -2.03 -17.08 -14.58
C PHE A 521 -1.16 -17.60 -15.71
N ALA A 522 0.10 -17.87 -15.41
CA ALA A 522 1.11 -18.34 -16.34
C ALA A 522 2.22 -19.14 -15.61
N PRO A 523 2.92 -20.07 -16.33
CA PRO A 523 2.52 -20.67 -17.60
C PRO A 523 1.22 -21.47 -17.49
N TYR A 524 0.48 -21.65 -18.58
CA TYR A 524 -0.78 -22.41 -18.57
C TYR A 524 -0.61 -23.88 -18.14
N GLU A 525 0.45 -24.54 -18.62
CA GLU A 525 0.69 -25.96 -18.35
C GLU A 525 1.20 -26.25 -16.94
N ASN A 526 1.97 -25.33 -16.37
CA ASN A 526 2.53 -25.43 -15.03
C ASN A 526 2.54 -24.04 -14.40
N PRO A 527 1.44 -23.61 -13.80
CA PRO A 527 1.32 -22.25 -13.26
C PRO A 527 2.38 -21.94 -12.19
N GLU A 528 3.03 -20.79 -12.33
CA GLU A 528 4.03 -20.28 -11.38
C GLU A 528 3.68 -18.88 -10.89
N ILE A 529 2.93 -18.09 -11.69
CA ILE A 529 2.59 -16.71 -11.39
C ILE A 529 1.11 -16.43 -11.67
N ALA A 530 0.47 -15.67 -10.79
CA ALA A 530 -0.86 -15.12 -10.97
C ALA A 530 -0.81 -13.58 -10.95
N VAL A 531 -1.60 -12.95 -11.81
CA VAL A 531 -1.71 -11.49 -11.91
C VAL A 531 -3.17 -11.10 -11.84
N SER A 532 -3.49 -10.19 -10.93
CA SER A 532 -4.79 -9.51 -10.85
C SER A 532 -4.63 -8.04 -11.14
N SER A 533 -5.53 -7.45 -11.92
CA SER A 533 -5.52 -6.03 -12.20
C SER A 533 -6.93 -5.44 -12.24
N VAL A 534 -7.03 -4.19 -11.77
CA VAL A 534 -8.20 -3.34 -11.91
C VAL A 534 -7.77 -1.97 -12.43
N VAL A 535 -8.50 -1.44 -13.42
CA VAL A 535 -8.39 -0.04 -13.82
C VAL A 535 -9.79 0.57 -13.77
N GLU A 536 -9.92 1.57 -12.90
CA GLU A 536 -11.17 2.29 -12.73
C GLU A 536 -11.53 3.01 -14.03
N LEU A 537 -12.79 2.94 -14.42
CA LEU A 537 -13.33 3.64 -15.58
C LEU A 537 -12.71 3.25 -16.94
N ALA A 538 -12.00 2.14 -17.02
CA ALA A 538 -11.34 1.69 -18.25
C ALA A 538 -12.30 1.18 -19.35
N GLY A 539 -13.57 0.96 -19.00
CA GLY A 539 -14.57 0.45 -19.93
C GLY A 539 -14.56 -1.07 -20.07
N SER A 540 -13.41 -1.71 -20.21
CA SER A 540 -13.27 -3.17 -20.37
C SER A 540 -12.01 -3.70 -19.69
N GLY A 541 -12.08 -4.95 -19.20
CA GLY A 541 -10.90 -5.65 -18.66
C GLY A 541 -9.80 -5.93 -19.70
N SER A 542 -10.13 -5.92 -20.99
CA SER A 542 -9.12 -6.08 -22.05
C SER A 542 -8.12 -4.92 -22.11
N GLU A 543 -8.47 -3.75 -21.60
CA GLU A 543 -7.58 -2.58 -21.54
C GLU A 543 -6.36 -2.81 -20.61
N THR A 544 -6.46 -3.76 -19.67
CA THR A 544 -5.36 -4.10 -18.77
C THR A 544 -4.43 -5.19 -19.31
N ALA A 545 -4.76 -5.78 -20.47
CA ALA A 545 -4.06 -6.95 -21.00
C ALA A 545 -2.59 -6.65 -21.40
N GLU A 546 -2.30 -5.48 -21.99
CA GLU A 546 -0.92 -5.10 -22.35
C GLU A 546 -0.02 -4.99 -21.13
N MET A 547 -0.51 -4.41 -20.03
CA MET A 547 0.21 -4.35 -18.76
C MET A 547 0.51 -5.77 -18.24
N THR A 548 -0.49 -6.64 -18.22
CA THR A 548 -0.36 -8.02 -17.77
C THR A 548 0.63 -8.81 -18.63
N LYS A 549 0.58 -8.63 -19.94
CA LYS A 549 1.54 -9.23 -20.89
C LYS A 549 2.99 -8.84 -20.57
N ASP A 550 3.24 -7.55 -20.37
CA ASP A 550 4.58 -7.05 -20.09
C ASP A 550 5.13 -7.60 -18.76
N ILE A 551 4.28 -7.65 -17.72
CA ILE A 551 4.61 -8.22 -16.41
C ILE A 551 4.98 -9.70 -16.54
N ILE A 552 4.15 -10.51 -17.20
CA ILE A 552 4.39 -11.94 -17.38
C ILE A 552 5.62 -12.20 -18.26
N ASN A 553 5.83 -11.43 -19.32
CA ASN A 553 7.01 -11.57 -20.19
C ASN A 553 8.31 -11.27 -19.42
N TYR A 554 8.32 -10.20 -18.60
CA TYR A 554 9.47 -9.86 -17.76
C TYR A 554 9.77 -11.00 -16.78
N TRP A 555 8.78 -11.47 -16.05
CA TRP A 555 8.92 -12.56 -15.09
C TRP A 555 9.43 -13.85 -15.75
N TYR A 556 8.85 -14.22 -16.89
CA TYR A 556 9.23 -15.42 -17.64
C TYR A 556 10.68 -15.37 -18.13
N GLN A 557 11.11 -14.23 -18.68
CA GLN A 557 12.49 -14.06 -19.16
C GLN A 557 13.50 -14.23 -18.02
N ASN A 558 13.28 -13.55 -16.91
CA ASN A 558 14.21 -13.57 -15.77
C ASN A 558 14.29 -14.95 -15.10
N ASN A 559 13.15 -15.64 -14.95
CA ASN A 559 13.14 -16.97 -14.35
C ASN A 559 13.72 -18.05 -15.28
N THR A 560 13.55 -17.91 -16.59
CA THR A 560 14.15 -18.84 -17.57
C THR A 560 15.67 -18.68 -17.60
N ASP A 561 16.17 -17.45 -17.56
CA ASP A 561 17.60 -17.14 -17.55
C ASP A 561 18.25 -17.59 -16.22
N ALA A 562 17.59 -17.39 -15.08
CA ALA A 562 18.06 -17.86 -13.78
C ALA A 562 18.15 -19.40 -13.72
N LYS A 563 17.12 -20.12 -14.18
CA LYS A 563 17.11 -21.61 -14.27
C LYS A 563 18.18 -22.13 -15.23
N THR A 564 18.49 -21.39 -16.30
CA THR A 564 19.55 -21.76 -17.27
C THR A 564 20.93 -21.54 -16.67
N ASN A 565 21.16 -20.43 -15.97
CA ASN A 565 22.43 -20.12 -15.32
C ASN A 565 22.73 -21.07 -14.14
N GLN A 566 21.73 -21.50 -13.37
CA GLN A 566 21.91 -22.54 -12.34
C GLN A 566 22.34 -23.89 -12.92
N LYS A 567 21.84 -24.27 -14.10
CA LYS A 567 22.29 -25.50 -14.78
C LYS A 567 23.71 -25.42 -15.28
N VAL A 568 24.22 -24.23 -15.63
CA VAL A 568 25.61 -24.02 -16.07
C VAL A 568 26.57 -23.99 -14.88
N GLY A 569 26.10 -23.58 -13.68
CA GLY A 569 26.90 -23.54 -12.44
C GLY A 569 27.16 -24.90 -11.77
N THR A 570 26.52 -25.98 -12.22
CA THR A 570 26.65 -27.32 -11.64
C THR A 570 27.73 -28.18 -12.31
N LEU A 571 28.52 -27.63 -13.21
CA LEU A 571 29.63 -28.32 -13.92
C LEU A 571 30.98 -27.76 -13.48
N LEU A 572 31.35 -27.92 -12.20
CA LEU A 572 32.74 -27.97 -11.79
C LEU A 572 32.91 -29.13 -10.78
N PRO A 573 33.83 -30.05 -11.05
CA PRO A 573 34.12 -31.18 -10.16
C PRO A 573 34.78 -30.75 -8.87
#